data_2dc99edae55824eea5f47adcd1a52502
#
_entry.id   2dc99edae55824eea5f47adcd1a52502
#
_cell.length_a   1.000
_cell.length_b   1.000
_cell.length_c   1.000
_cell.angle_alpha   90.00
_cell.angle_beta   90.00
_cell.angle_gamma   90.00
#
_symmetry.space_group_name_H-M   'P 1'
#
loop_
_entity.id
_entity.type
_entity.pdbx_description
1 polymer ?
#
loop_
_entity_poly.entity_id
_entity_poly.type
_entity_poly.pdbx_seq_one_letter_code
_entity_poly.pdbx_strand_id
1 'polypeptide(L)'
;MSALAPALQAFFTDRLMTQRAASPNTIAAYKVTFRLLLGFASQRTGKTPSALDIAELDAPLVAAFLDHLERDRRNRTATRNNRLAAIHSLFGYLALQHPEHAATIQRVLAIPTKRTEHNLVTYLTDAEVDALLDACDLTTWTGRRDHAMFALTIQTGLCISEVAGLTRQDVTLNAGAHVHTVGKGRKERRTPLVPTTRAIVKAWLDERSGAPTDPLFPTITGKRLSRDAIERRLAHHVTVAGANCPSIQAKSVTMHTLRHTAAMRLLLAGNDVTVIALWLGHEQVATTNVYLNADMTQKQRAIDRTKPLAAKPGRYRPPDALLAFLESL
;
A
#
# COMPACT_ATOMS: atom_id res chain seq x y z
N MET A 1 -27.54 -20.33 23.81
CA MET A 1 -27.43 -20.02 22.34
C MET A 1 -26.12 -19.31 22.11
N SER A 2 -25.38 -19.68 21.08
CA SER A 2 -24.09 -19.04 20.77
C SER A 2 -24.28 -17.54 20.55
N ALA A 3 -23.50 -16.71 21.26
CA ALA A 3 -23.52 -15.26 21.14
C ALA A 3 -22.66 -14.76 19.95
N LEU A 4 -21.78 -15.60 19.37
CA LEU A 4 -20.80 -15.18 18.37
C LEU A 4 -21.46 -14.76 17.03
N ALA A 5 -22.38 -15.56 16.48
CA ALA A 5 -22.93 -15.29 15.15
C ALA A 5 -23.74 -13.97 15.11
N PRO A 6 -24.67 -13.69 16.07
CA PRO A 6 -25.33 -12.39 16.14
C PRO A 6 -24.38 -11.24 16.38
N ALA A 7 -23.39 -11.41 17.26
CA ALA A 7 -22.40 -10.37 17.57
C ALA A 7 -21.49 -10.05 16.37
N LEU A 8 -21.07 -11.06 15.60
CA LEU A 8 -20.30 -10.85 14.37
C LEU A 8 -21.14 -10.12 13.30
N GLN A 9 -22.42 -10.45 13.18
CA GLN A 9 -23.33 -9.76 12.26
C GLN A 9 -23.46 -8.29 12.66
N ALA A 10 -23.77 -7.99 13.92
CA ALA A 10 -23.85 -6.63 14.44
C ALA A 10 -22.52 -5.87 14.29
N PHE A 11 -21.38 -6.54 14.49
CA PHE A 11 -20.07 -5.92 14.22
C PHE A 11 -19.93 -5.45 12.78
N PHE A 12 -20.37 -6.21 11.78
CA PHE A 12 -20.32 -5.79 10.38
C PHE A 12 -21.34 -4.69 10.09
N THR A 13 -22.62 -4.88 10.46
CA THR A 13 -23.71 -3.95 10.11
C THR A 13 -23.64 -2.66 10.89
N ASP A 14 -23.55 -2.73 12.20
CA ASP A 14 -23.68 -1.57 13.08
C ASP A 14 -22.33 -0.89 13.27
N ARG A 15 -21.30 -1.67 13.66
CA ARG A 15 -19.99 -1.11 13.98
C ARG A 15 -19.22 -0.66 12.75
N LEU A 16 -19.05 -1.55 11.74
CA LEU A 16 -18.23 -1.24 10.57
C LEU A 16 -18.96 -0.38 9.54
N MET A 17 -20.16 -0.80 9.13
CA MET A 17 -20.89 -0.10 8.06
C MET A 17 -21.50 1.20 8.56
N THR A 18 -22.26 1.18 9.66
CA THR A 18 -23.02 2.34 10.13
C THR A 18 -22.15 3.30 10.94
N GLN A 19 -21.55 2.86 12.06
CA GLN A 19 -20.85 3.77 12.98
C GLN A 19 -19.50 4.25 12.43
N ARG A 20 -18.71 3.35 11.78
CA ARG A 20 -17.37 3.69 11.27
C ARG A 20 -17.35 4.07 9.80
N ALA A 21 -18.43 3.89 9.06
CA ALA A 21 -18.49 4.07 7.62
C ALA A 21 -17.25 3.47 6.91
N ALA A 22 -16.88 2.23 7.33
CA ALA A 22 -15.66 1.58 6.88
C ALA A 22 -15.66 1.39 5.36
N SER A 23 -14.49 1.52 4.73
CA SER A 23 -14.38 1.38 3.29
C SER A 23 -14.77 -0.02 2.83
N PRO A 24 -15.30 -0.17 1.60
CA PRO A 24 -15.61 -1.49 1.03
C PRO A 24 -14.42 -2.46 1.06
N ASN A 25 -13.19 -1.94 0.88
CA ASN A 25 -11.97 -2.74 0.95
C ASN A 25 -11.71 -3.24 2.38
N THR A 26 -11.95 -2.44 3.40
CA THR A 26 -11.82 -2.84 4.82
C THR A 26 -12.83 -3.95 5.14
N ILE A 27 -14.09 -3.78 4.73
CA ILE A 27 -15.15 -4.76 4.92
C ILE A 27 -14.79 -6.08 4.23
N ALA A 28 -14.31 -6.02 2.98
CA ALA A 28 -13.88 -7.20 2.22
C ALA A 28 -12.69 -7.93 2.90
N ALA A 29 -11.70 -7.20 3.37
CA ALA A 29 -10.54 -7.77 4.08
C ALA A 29 -10.95 -8.45 5.39
N TYR A 30 -11.84 -7.82 6.17
CA TYR A 30 -12.36 -8.38 7.41
C TYR A 30 -13.24 -9.62 7.14
N LYS A 31 -14.11 -9.57 6.12
CA LYS A 31 -14.90 -10.73 5.68
C LYS A 31 -14.02 -11.94 5.36
N VAL A 32 -12.94 -11.75 4.61
CA VAL A 32 -11.99 -12.82 4.30
C VAL A 32 -11.32 -13.34 5.58
N THR A 33 -10.93 -12.47 6.51
CA THR A 33 -10.30 -12.85 7.76
C THR A 33 -11.22 -13.73 8.61
N PHE A 34 -12.46 -13.30 8.83
CA PHE A 34 -13.41 -14.05 9.65
C PHE A 34 -13.87 -15.35 8.98
N ARG A 35 -14.03 -15.37 7.65
CA ARG A 35 -14.30 -16.63 6.95
C ARG A 35 -13.20 -17.67 7.18
N LEU A 36 -11.94 -17.24 7.16
CA LEU A 36 -10.81 -18.14 7.41
C LEU A 36 -10.72 -18.56 8.89
N LEU A 37 -10.90 -17.64 9.82
CA LEU A 37 -10.87 -17.92 11.26
C LEU A 37 -11.98 -18.88 11.66
N LEU A 38 -13.22 -18.63 11.23
CA LEU A 38 -14.36 -19.49 11.54
C LEU A 38 -14.23 -20.88 10.90
N GLY A 39 -13.71 -20.95 9.67
CA GLY A 39 -13.41 -22.24 9.04
C GLY A 39 -12.34 -23.04 9.81
N PHE A 40 -11.29 -22.39 10.27
CA PHE A 40 -10.24 -23.01 11.09
C PHE A 40 -10.78 -23.46 12.45
N ALA A 41 -11.58 -22.61 13.12
CA ALA A 41 -12.21 -22.95 14.41
C ALA A 41 -13.17 -24.14 14.26
N SER A 42 -13.98 -24.15 13.19
CA SER A 42 -14.92 -25.25 12.88
C SER A 42 -14.17 -26.58 12.72
N GLN A 43 -13.06 -26.62 12.01
CA GLN A 43 -12.23 -27.81 11.86
C GLN A 43 -11.64 -28.29 13.19
N ARG A 44 -11.27 -27.38 14.09
CA ARG A 44 -10.68 -27.69 15.38
C ARG A 44 -11.69 -28.18 16.43
N THR A 45 -12.89 -27.58 16.40
CA THR A 45 -13.93 -27.87 17.43
C THR A 45 -14.95 -28.89 16.98
N GLY A 46 -15.02 -29.23 15.69
CA GLY A 46 -16.05 -30.06 15.09
C GLY A 46 -17.43 -29.39 15.03
N LYS A 47 -17.55 -28.11 15.41
CA LYS A 47 -18.79 -27.33 15.38
C LYS A 47 -18.94 -26.57 14.07
N THR A 48 -20.17 -26.34 13.63
CA THR A 48 -20.44 -25.42 12.52
C THR A 48 -20.12 -23.98 12.92
N PRO A 49 -19.75 -23.10 11.99
CA PRO A 49 -19.46 -21.70 12.30
C PRO A 49 -20.58 -20.96 13.07
N SER A 50 -21.83 -21.29 12.81
CA SER A 50 -23.00 -20.71 13.50
C SER A 50 -23.21 -21.22 14.92
N ALA A 51 -22.62 -22.39 15.27
CA ALA A 51 -22.69 -22.99 16.58
C ALA A 51 -21.48 -22.64 17.48
N LEU A 52 -20.49 -21.92 16.96
CA LEU A 52 -19.35 -21.46 17.74
C LEU A 52 -19.76 -20.36 18.73
N ASP A 53 -19.16 -20.39 19.92
CA ASP A 53 -19.34 -19.36 20.93
C ASP A 53 -18.13 -18.43 21.03
N ILE A 54 -18.29 -17.24 21.63
CA ILE A 54 -17.20 -16.28 21.87
C ILE A 54 -16.08 -16.93 22.68
N ALA A 55 -16.43 -17.74 23.69
CA ALA A 55 -15.48 -18.44 24.57
C ALA A 55 -14.56 -19.42 23.81
N GLU A 56 -15.02 -19.95 22.67
CA GLU A 56 -14.26 -20.89 21.85
C GLU A 56 -13.23 -20.21 20.94
N LEU A 57 -13.42 -18.93 20.64
CA LEU A 57 -12.41 -18.13 19.94
C LEU A 57 -11.38 -17.55 20.92
N ASP A 58 -10.83 -18.42 21.76
CA ASP A 58 -9.85 -18.04 22.78
C ASP A 58 -8.45 -17.71 22.21
N ALA A 59 -7.56 -17.22 23.07
CA ALA A 59 -6.22 -16.85 22.66
C ALA A 59 -5.38 -18.02 22.11
N PRO A 60 -5.42 -19.24 22.65
CA PRO A 60 -4.78 -20.41 22.06
C PRO A 60 -5.27 -20.73 20.65
N LEU A 61 -6.59 -20.70 20.40
CA LEU A 61 -7.14 -20.98 19.07
C LEU A 61 -6.75 -19.88 18.07
N VAL A 62 -6.84 -18.60 18.47
CA VAL A 62 -6.44 -17.48 17.62
C VAL A 62 -4.94 -17.54 17.31
N ALA A 63 -4.08 -17.86 18.29
CA ALA A 63 -2.64 -18.04 18.07
C ALA A 63 -2.37 -19.17 17.08
N ALA A 64 -3.02 -20.33 17.26
CA ALA A 64 -2.89 -21.46 16.33
C ALA A 64 -3.37 -21.12 14.91
N PHE A 65 -4.45 -20.33 14.77
CA PHE A 65 -4.89 -19.80 13.47
C PHE A 65 -3.85 -18.91 12.82
N LEU A 66 -3.22 -18.01 13.57
CA LEU A 66 -2.19 -17.13 13.06
C LEU A 66 -0.94 -17.92 12.61
N ASP A 67 -0.56 -18.96 13.35
CA ASP A 67 0.51 -19.87 12.96
C ASP A 67 0.17 -20.68 11.70
N HIS A 68 -1.06 -21.17 11.58
CA HIS A 68 -1.57 -21.82 10.36
C HIS A 68 -1.48 -20.89 9.15
N LEU A 69 -1.80 -19.60 9.31
CA LEU A 69 -1.67 -18.63 8.21
C LEU A 69 -0.23 -18.51 7.71
N GLU A 70 0.76 -18.51 8.61
CA GLU A 70 2.17 -18.37 8.23
C GLU A 70 2.76 -19.69 7.70
N ARG A 71 2.57 -20.81 8.40
CA ARG A 71 3.18 -22.10 8.06
C ARG A 71 2.51 -22.78 6.88
N ASP A 72 1.19 -22.95 6.95
CA ASP A 72 0.46 -23.78 5.98
C ASP A 72 0.02 -22.95 4.76
N ARG A 73 -0.37 -21.69 4.98
CA ARG A 73 -0.80 -20.78 3.90
C ARG A 73 0.30 -19.85 3.40
N ARG A 74 1.51 -19.93 3.96
CA ARG A 74 2.70 -19.15 3.59
C ARG A 74 2.43 -17.63 3.52
N ASN A 75 1.58 -17.14 4.41
CA ASN A 75 1.31 -15.71 4.49
C ASN A 75 2.52 -14.97 5.07
N ARG A 76 2.81 -13.80 4.53
CA ARG A 76 3.82 -12.91 5.09
C ARG A 76 3.36 -12.35 6.44
N THR A 77 4.31 -12.02 7.33
CA THR A 77 4.06 -11.43 8.65
C THR A 77 3.13 -10.21 8.60
N ALA A 78 3.26 -9.34 7.58
CA ALA A 78 2.37 -8.21 7.41
C ALA A 78 0.90 -8.64 7.19
N THR A 79 0.67 -9.69 6.40
CA THR A 79 -0.68 -10.24 6.16
C THR A 79 -1.25 -10.86 7.46
N ARG A 80 -0.42 -11.62 8.20
CA ARG A 80 -0.77 -12.17 9.51
C ARG A 80 -1.17 -11.05 10.48
N ASN A 81 -0.39 -9.96 10.56
CA ASN A 81 -0.67 -8.83 11.44
C ASN A 81 -1.97 -8.08 11.04
N ASN A 82 -2.22 -7.90 9.74
CA ASN A 82 -3.47 -7.30 9.25
C ASN A 82 -4.70 -8.14 9.65
N ARG A 83 -4.58 -9.47 9.64
CA ARG A 83 -5.66 -10.36 10.10
C ARG A 83 -5.85 -10.29 11.61
N LEU A 84 -4.75 -10.23 12.38
CA LEU A 84 -4.82 -10.00 13.81
C LEU A 84 -5.50 -8.67 14.15
N ALA A 85 -5.20 -7.60 13.41
CA ALA A 85 -5.87 -6.32 13.60
C ALA A 85 -7.39 -6.38 13.38
N ALA A 86 -7.85 -7.18 12.39
CA ALA A 86 -9.29 -7.42 12.19
C ALA A 86 -9.90 -8.19 13.39
N ILE A 87 -9.19 -9.19 13.90
CA ILE A 87 -9.61 -9.95 15.09
C ILE A 87 -9.68 -9.04 16.31
N HIS A 88 -8.64 -8.26 16.57
CA HIS A 88 -8.63 -7.26 17.66
C HIS A 88 -9.77 -6.25 17.54
N SER A 89 -10.11 -5.83 16.33
CA SER A 89 -11.24 -4.92 16.10
C SER A 89 -12.59 -5.54 16.51
N LEU A 90 -12.80 -6.83 16.22
CA LEU A 90 -13.99 -7.57 16.69
C LEU A 90 -13.98 -7.72 18.20
N PHE A 91 -12.88 -8.19 18.78
CA PHE A 91 -12.79 -8.43 20.22
C PHE A 91 -12.90 -7.14 21.04
N GLY A 92 -12.38 -6.02 20.54
CA GLY A 92 -12.60 -4.70 21.12
C GLY A 92 -14.07 -4.25 21.06
N TYR A 93 -14.84 -4.65 20.04
CA TYR A 93 -16.29 -4.45 20.00
C TYR A 93 -17.01 -5.36 20.99
N LEU A 94 -16.64 -6.64 21.03
CA LEU A 94 -17.23 -7.63 21.95
C LEU A 94 -17.00 -7.26 23.42
N ALA A 95 -15.88 -6.64 23.77
CA ALA A 95 -15.57 -6.22 25.13
C ALA A 95 -16.64 -5.30 25.74
N LEU A 96 -17.31 -4.50 24.91
CA LEU A 96 -18.38 -3.59 25.33
C LEU A 96 -19.76 -4.26 25.38
N GLN A 97 -19.95 -5.37 24.67
CA GLN A 97 -21.24 -6.05 24.51
C GLN A 97 -21.36 -7.29 25.42
N HIS A 98 -20.23 -7.91 25.72
CA HIS A 98 -20.14 -9.21 26.40
C HIS A 98 -19.14 -9.21 27.57
N PRO A 99 -19.43 -8.47 28.65
CA PRO A 99 -18.54 -8.40 29.82
C PRO A 99 -18.34 -9.75 30.50
N GLU A 100 -19.27 -10.70 30.32
CA GLU A 100 -19.15 -12.08 30.81
C GLU A 100 -17.98 -12.85 30.20
N HIS A 101 -17.50 -12.44 29.03
CA HIS A 101 -16.34 -13.01 28.34
C HIS A 101 -15.04 -12.18 28.51
N ALA A 102 -15.01 -11.21 29.44
CA ALA A 102 -13.91 -10.24 29.57
C ALA A 102 -12.52 -10.90 29.65
N ALA A 103 -12.37 -11.99 30.39
CA ALA A 103 -11.10 -12.70 30.55
C ALA A 103 -10.60 -13.30 29.22
N THR A 104 -11.47 -13.90 28.41
CA THR A 104 -11.15 -14.46 27.09
C THR A 104 -10.80 -13.32 26.13
N ILE A 105 -11.61 -12.26 26.10
CA ILE A 105 -11.42 -11.09 25.25
C ILE A 105 -10.06 -10.43 25.53
N GLN A 106 -9.71 -10.19 26.79
CA GLN A 106 -8.45 -9.58 27.18
C GLN A 106 -7.24 -10.41 26.75
N ARG A 107 -7.30 -11.74 26.87
CA ARG A 107 -6.22 -12.63 26.41
C ARG A 107 -6.05 -12.58 24.89
N VAL A 108 -7.13 -12.49 24.11
CA VAL A 108 -7.04 -12.35 22.66
C VAL A 108 -6.47 -10.98 22.27
N LEU A 109 -6.90 -9.90 22.92
CA LEU A 109 -6.39 -8.56 22.68
C LEU A 109 -4.90 -8.41 23.07
N ALA A 110 -4.42 -9.24 24.01
CA ALA A 110 -3.01 -9.27 24.42
C ALA A 110 -2.09 -10.00 23.41
N ILE A 111 -2.60 -10.66 22.37
CA ILE A 111 -1.77 -11.32 21.35
C ILE A 111 -0.95 -10.26 20.61
N PRO A 112 0.40 -10.31 20.65
CA PRO A 112 1.22 -9.26 20.05
C PRO A 112 1.27 -9.36 18.52
N THR A 113 1.45 -8.21 17.89
CA THR A 113 1.88 -8.15 16.47
C THR A 113 3.34 -8.57 16.36
N LYS A 114 3.66 -9.36 15.33
CA LYS A 114 5.06 -9.68 15.02
C LYS A 114 5.74 -8.48 14.37
N ARG A 115 7.02 -8.29 14.67
CA ARG A 115 7.84 -7.29 13.98
C ARG A 115 7.91 -7.62 12.49
N THR A 116 7.66 -6.64 11.66
CA THR A 116 7.78 -6.76 10.20
C THR A 116 9.10 -6.17 9.74
N GLU A 117 9.78 -6.86 8.85
CA GLU A 117 10.93 -6.27 8.17
C GLU A 117 10.45 -5.17 7.23
N HIS A 118 11.09 -4.03 7.30
CA HIS A 118 10.90 -2.94 6.36
C HIS A 118 11.93 -3.08 5.24
N ASN A 119 11.51 -3.71 4.14
CA ASN A 119 12.36 -3.76 2.95
C ASN A 119 12.54 -2.34 2.40
N LEU A 120 13.73 -2.10 1.83
CA LEU A 120 13.97 -0.87 1.10
C LEU A 120 12.92 -0.70 -0.02
N VAL A 121 12.45 0.52 -0.16
CA VAL A 121 11.43 0.84 -1.17
C VAL A 121 12.01 0.67 -2.56
N THR A 122 11.39 -0.16 -3.38
CA THR A 122 11.74 -0.28 -4.78
C THR A 122 11.13 0.89 -5.56
N TYR A 123 11.97 1.60 -6.30
CA TYR A 123 11.57 2.70 -7.19
C TYR A 123 12.38 2.65 -8.49
N LEU A 124 11.94 3.37 -9.52
CA LEU A 124 12.62 3.48 -10.80
C LEU A 124 13.56 4.68 -10.82
N THR A 125 14.76 4.51 -11.35
CA THR A 125 15.67 5.61 -11.70
C THR A 125 15.13 6.38 -12.89
N ASP A 126 15.69 7.56 -13.19
CA ASP A 126 15.25 8.34 -14.36
C ASP A 126 15.45 7.56 -15.66
N ALA A 127 16.57 6.85 -15.84
CA ALA A 127 16.80 6.00 -17.00
C ALA A 127 15.79 4.85 -17.14
N GLU A 128 15.36 4.26 -16.03
CA GLU A 128 14.32 3.22 -16.02
C GLU A 128 12.92 3.79 -16.29
N VAL A 129 12.65 5.01 -15.86
CA VAL A 129 11.42 5.74 -16.19
C VAL A 129 11.35 6.02 -17.69
N ASP A 130 12.45 6.54 -18.26
CA ASP A 130 12.54 6.82 -19.70
C ASP A 130 12.36 5.52 -20.51
N ALA A 131 13.08 4.45 -20.15
CA ALA A 131 12.93 3.14 -20.79
C ALA A 131 11.50 2.58 -20.72
N LEU A 132 10.80 2.76 -19.60
CA LEU A 132 9.39 2.35 -19.46
C LEU A 132 8.45 3.14 -20.37
N LEU A 133 8.66 4.45 -20.48
CA LEU A 133 7.84 5.32 -21.33
C LEU A 133 8.13 5.07 -22.81
N ASP A 134 9.38 4.87 -23.19
CA ASP A 134 9.81 4.55 -24.56
C ASP A 134 9.32 3.16 -25.02
N ALA A 135 9.10 2.24 -24.07
CA ALA A 135 8.51 0.93 -24.37
C ALA A 135 7.04 0.99 -24.81
N CYS A 136 6.39 2.15 -24.66
CA CYS A 136 5.02 2.34 -25.12
C CYS A 136 5.02 2.68 -26.61
N ASP A 137 4.52 1.77 -27.46
CA ASP A 137 4.41 2.00 -28.91
C ASP A 137 3.40 3.11 -29.22
N LEU A 138 3.89 4.31 -29.48
CA LEU A 138 3.07 5.49 -29.76
C LEU A 138 2.36 5.43 -31.13
N THR A 139 2.67 4.46 -31.98
CA THR A 139 1.93 4.25 -33.23
C THR A 139 0.57 3.60 -32.97
N THR A 140 0.42 2.89 -31.85
CA THR A 140 -0.83 2.22 -31.45
C THR A 140 -1.63 3.07 -30.48
N TRP A 141 -2.95 2.98 -30.58
CA TRP A 141 -3.86 3.64 -29.64
C TRP A 141 -3.63 3.19 -28.17
N THR A 142 -3.43 1.89 -27.96
CA THR A 142 -3.17 1.33 -26.63
C THR A 142 -1.85 1.81 -26.05
N GLY A 143 -0.82 1.94 -26.88
CA GLY A 143 0.49 2.44 -26.47
C GLY A 143 0.43 3.91 -26.05
N ARG A 144 -0.25 4.78 -26.83
CA ARG A 144 -0.44 6.20 -26.46
C ARG A 144 -1.23 6.35 -25.16
N ARG A 145 -2.29 5.55 -24.96
CA ARG A 145 -3.03 5.52 -23.69
C ARG A 145 -2.13 5.14 -22.51
N ASP A 146 -1.37 4.05 -22.65
CA ASP A 146 -0.53 3.53 -21.59
C ASP A 146 0.62 4.48 -21.27
N HIS A 147 1.23 5.09 -22.28
CA HIS A 147 2.23 6.15 -22.13
C HIS A 147 1.70 7.32 -21.30
N ALA A 148 0.52 7.86 -21.66
CA ALA A 148 -0.10 8.95 -20.92
C ALA A 148 -0.46 8.55 -19.48
N MET A 149 -0.95 7.33 -19.28
CA MET A 149 -1.30 6.78 -17.97
C MET A 149 -0.06 6.64 -17.07
N PHE A 150 1.04 6.08 -17.57
CA PHE A 150 2.25 5.90 -16.78
C PHE A 150 2.96 7.23 -16.53
N ALA A 151 3.08 8.11 -17.51
CA ALA A 151 3.64 9.46 -17.33
C ALA A 151 2.89 10.24 -16.24
N LEU A 152 1.53 10.20 -16.29
CA LEU A 152 0.70 10.82 -15.27
C LEU A 152 0.96 10.21 -13.89
N THR A 153 1.00 8.89 -13.80
CA THR A 153 1.19 8.18 -12.52
C THR A 153 2.57 8.45 -11.90
N ILE A 154 3.62 8.44 -12.71
CA ILE A 154 5.00 8.69 -12.27
C ILE A 154 5.15 10.12 -11.75
N GLN A 155 4.49 11.09 -12.38
CA GLN A 155 4.58 12.49 -11.95
C GLN A 155 3.72 12.77 -10.72
N THR A 156 2.49 12.22 -10.67
CA THR A 156 1.51 12.56 -9.62
C THR A 156 1.52 11.64 -8.42
N GLY A 157 2.05 10.42 -8.55
CA GLY A 157 2.03 9.40 -7.51
C GLY A 157 0.63 8.85 -7.21
N LEU A 158 -0.30 8.91 -8.15
CA LEU A 158 -1.64 8.35 -8.02
C LEU A 158 -1.59 6.84 -7.72
N CYS A 159 -2.44 6.36 -6.83
CA CYS A 159 -2.58 4.93 -6.63
C CYS A 159 -3.41 4.30 -7.77
N ILE A 160 -3.25 2.98 -7.95
CA ILE A 160 -3.93 2.25 -9.04
C ILE A 160 -5.45 2.44 -9.03
N SER A 161 -6.07 2.55 -7.85
CA SER A 161 -7.52 2.75 -7.74
C SER A 161 -7.93 4.15 -8.19
N GLU A 162 -7.11 5.16 -7.92
CA GLU A 162 -7.32 6.52 -8.38
C GLU A 162 -7.17 6.59 -9.90
N VAL A 163 -6.09 6.03 -10.46
CA VAL A 163 -5.86 5.96 -11.92
C VAL A 163 -7.02 5.27 -12.64
N ALA A 164 -7.45 4.11 -12.13
CA ALA A 164 -8.58 3.37 -12.70
C ALA A 164 -9.92 4.14 -12.60
N GLY A 165 -10.05 5.00 -11.58
CA GLY A 165 -11.24 5.79 -11.32
C GLY A 165 -11.33 7.11 -12.10
N LEU A 166 -10.19 7.63 -12.60
CA LEU A 166 -10.14 8.93 -13.26
C LEU A 166 -11.10 9.03 -14.45
N THR A 167 -11.76 10.18 -14.51
CA THR A 167 -12.60 10.60 -15.64
C THR A 167 -11.97 11.82 -16.34
N ARG A 168 -12.50 12.18 -17.49
CA ARG A 168 -11.99 13.33 -18.27
C ARG A 168 -12.10 14.66 -17.52
N GLN A 169 -13.19 14.85 -16.75
CA GLN A 169 -13.41 16.06 -15.94
C GLN A 169 -12.46 16.20 -14.76
N ASP A 170 -11.79 15.12 -14.33
CA ASP A 170 -10.84 15.15 -13.23
C ASP A 170 -9.50 15.80 -13.64
N VAL A 171 -9.32 16.11 -14.93
CA VAL A 171 -8.10 16.72 -15.45
C VAL A 171 -8.40 18.12 -15.97
N THR A 172 -7.73 19.11 -15.38
CA THR A 172 -7.73 20.51 -15.85
C THR A 172 -6.41 20.77 -16.56
N LEU A 173 -6.47 21.20 -17.84
CA LEU A 173 -5.30 21.44 -18.68
C LEU A 173 -5.01 22.93 -18.96
N ASN A 174 -5.90 23.83 -18.56
CA ASN A 174 -5.74 25.28 -18.70
C ASN A 174 -4.76 25.85 -17.66
N ALA A 175 -4.80 27.16 -17.41
CA ALA A 175 -4.02 27.80 -16.35
C ALA A 175 -4.25 27.06 -15.02
N GLY A 176 -3.15 26.72 -14.31
CA GLY A 176 -3.22 25.90 -13.09
C GLY A 176 -3.49 24.41 -13.36
N ALA A 177 -2.93 23.87 -14.45
CA ALA A 177 -3.10 22.46 -14.85
C ALA A 177 -2.89 21.49 -13.68
N HIS A 178 -3.88 20.64 -13.41
CA HIS A 178 -3.85 19.70 -12.30
C HIS A 178 -4.77 18.50 -12.53
N VAL A 179 -4.53 17.44 -11.77
CA VAL A 179 -5.47 16.32 -11.61
C VAL A 179 -6.16 16.43 -10.27
N HIS A 180 -7.47 16.33 -10.27
CA HIS A 180 -8.31 16.23 -9.08
C HIS A 180 -8.57 14.77 -8.77
N THR A 181 -8.43 14.37 -7.51
CA THR A 181 -8.72 13.00 -7.06
C THR A 181 -9.37 13.00 -5.69
N VAL A 182 -10.23 12.01 -5.48
CA VAL A 182 -10.82 11.71 -4.17
C VAL A 182 -10.16 10.45 -3.63
N GLY A 183 -9.29 10.62 -2.64
CA GLY A 183 -8.52 9.54 -2.04
C GLY A 183 -9.24 8.81 -0.90
N LYS A 184 -8.47 8.03 -0.13
CA LYS A 184 -8.96 7.34 1.06
C LYS A 184 -9.56 8.32 2.06
N GLY A 185 -10.70 7.96 2.66
CA GLY A 185 -11.42 8.84 3.60
C GLY A 185 -12.16 9.99 2.94
N ARG A 186 -12.42 9.94 1.62
CA ARG A 186 -13.08 10.99 0.82
C ARG A 186 -12.31 12.32 0.80
N LYS A 187 -11.00 12.28 1.05
CA LYS A 187 -10.16 13.47 0.99
C LYS A 187 -9.87 13.82 -0.47
N GLU A 188 -10.24 15.02 -0.84
CA GLU A 188 -9.94 15.58 -2.14
C GLU A 188 -8.52 16.13 -2.18
N ARG A 189 -7.84 15.93 -3.30
CA ARG A 189 -6.57 16.60 -3.57
C ARG A 189 -6.46 17.01 -5.04
N ARG A 190 -5.74 18.09 -5.26
CA ARG A 190 -5.37 18.57 -6.59
C ARG A 190 -3.86 18.48 -6.72
N THR A 191 -3.39 17.67 -7.68
CA THR A 191 -1.96 17.48 -7.93
C THR A 191 -1.59 18.23 -9.21
N PRO A 192 -0.69 19.25 -9.14
CA PRO A 192 -0.29 20.04 -10.32
C PRO A 192 0.37 19.16 -11.37
N LEU A 193 0.21 19.52 -12.64
CA LEU A 193 0.86 18.87 -13.77
C LEU A 193 2.02 19.73 -14.29
N VAL A 194 3.20 19.13 -14.43
CA VAL A 194 4.33 19.76 -15.11
C VAL A 194 4.06 19.87 -16.62
N PRO A 195 4.69 20.84 -17.33
CA PRO A 195 4.40 21.10 -18.74
C PRO A 195 4.47 19.86 -19.64
N THR A 196 5.47 19.00 -19.43
CA THR A 196 5.67 17.76 -20.20
C THR A 196 4.51 16.79 -20.02
N THR A 197 4.14 16.47 -18.77
CA THR A 197 3.01 15.55 -18.48
C THR A 197 1.69 16.15 -18.96
N ARG A 198 1.51 17.48 -18.81
CA ARG A 198 0.34 18.19 -19.35
C ARG A 198 0.24 18.01 -20.87
N ALA A 199 1.34 18.16 -21.62
CA ALA A 199 1.36 17.99 -23.06
C ALA A 199 0.99 16.55 -23.47
N ILE A 200 1.53 15.54 -22.79
CA ILE A 200 1.23 14.13 -23.03
C ILE A 200 -0.26 13.83 -22.80
N VAL A 201 -0.80 14.27 -21.64
CA VAL A 201 -2.21 14.04 -21.31
C VAL A 201 -3.13 14.83 -22.24
N LYS A 202 -2.73 16.04 -22.66
CA LYS A 202 -3.46 16.82 -23.64
C LYS A 202 -3.55 16.09 -24.99
N ALA A 203 -2.42 15.64 -25.53
CA ALA A 203 -2.38 14.88 -26.78
C ALA A 203 -3.29 13.65 -26.72
N TRP A 204 -3.26 12.91 -25.59
CA TRP A 204 -4.16 11.77 -25.37
C TRP A 204 -5.64 12.17 -25.36
N LEU A 205 -6.00 13.28 -24.73
CA LEU A 205 -7.38 13.77 -24.65
C LEU A 205 -7.89 14.33 -25.97
N ASP A 206 -7.01 14.97 -26.75
CA ASP A 206 -7.35 15.54 -28.07
C ASP A 206 -7.60 14.44 -29.13
N GLU A 207 -7.05 13.25 -28.95
CA GLU A 207 -7.20 12.11 -29.87
C GLU A 207 -8.64 11.57 -29.93
N ARG A 208 -9.45 11.87 -28.92
CA ARG A 208 -10.82 11.33 -28.83
C ARG A 208 -11.79 12.33 -28.21
N SER A 209 -12.97 12.41 -28.78
CA SER A 209 -14.12 13.04 -28.16
C SER A 209 -14.69 12.16 -27.04
N GLY A 210 -15.43 12.74 -26.10
CA GLY A 210 -16.10 12.01 -25.02
C GLY A 210 -16.74 12.94 -24.00
N ALA A 211 -17.66 12.38 -23.21
CA ALA A 211 -18.31 13.09 -22.12
C ALA A 211 -17.34 13.36 -20.96
N PRO A 212 -17.56 14.40 -20.13
CA PRO A 212 -16.75 14.69 -18.95
C PRO A 212 -16.63 13.49 -17.98
N THR A 213 -17.66 12.67 -17.89
CA THR A 213 -17.74 11.49 -17.01
C THR A 213 -17.09 10.22 -17.58
N ASP A 214 -16.66 10.25 -18.86
CA ASP A 214 -16.00 9.11 -19.47
C ASP A 214 -14.66 8.82 -18.81
N PRO A 215 -14.23 7.54 -18.76
CA PRO A 215 -12.93 7.18 -18.21
C PRO A 215 -11.80 7.92 -18.93
N LEU A 216 -10.83 8.43 -18.18
CA LEU A 216 -9.63 9.07 -18.73
C LEU A 216 -8.80 8.06 -19.54
N PHE A 217 -8.64 6.84 -19.03
CA PHE A 217 -7.92 5.74 -19.66
C PHE A 217 -8.85 4.53 -19.89
N PRO A 218 -9.67 4.54 -20.96
CA PRO A 218 -10.63 3.46 -21.21
C PRO A 218 -9.97 2.23 -21.86
N THR A 219 -10.77 1.17 -21.95
CA THR A 219 -10.55 0.09 -22.91
C THR A 219 -10.88 0.57 -24.35
N ILE A 220 -10.55 -0.23 -25.36
CA ILE A 220 -10.93 0.03 -26.75
C ILE A 220 -12.47 0.18 -26.88
N THR A 221 -13.24 -0.49 -26.04
CA THR A 221 -14.71 -0.43 -26.02
C THR A 221 -15.25 0.71 -25.17
N GLY A 222 -14.42 1.67 -24.70
CA GLY A 222 -14.84 2.82 -23.91
C GLY A 222 -15.07 2.54 -22.42
N LYS A 223 -14.93 1.29 -21.94
CA LYS A 223 -15.15 0.93 -20.54
C LYS A 223 -13.92 1.26 -19.69
N ARG A 224 -14.10 1.40 -18.38
CA ARG A 224 -12.98 1.57 -17.42
C ARG A 224 -12.04 0.38 -17.45
N LEU A 225 -10.73 0.63 -17.38
CA LEU A 225 -9.73 -0.40 -17.14
C LEU A 225 -9.87 -0.94 -15.72
N SER A 226 -9.85 -2.27 -15.56
CA SER A 226 -9.71 -2.87 -14.23
C SER A 226 -8.28 -2.69 -13.71
N ARG A 227 -8.12 -2.76 -12.39
CA ARG A 227 -6.78 -2.73 -11.76
C ARG A 227 -5.87 -3.82 -12.31
N ASP A 228 -6.39 -5.04 -12.48
CA ASP A 228 -5.62 -6.16 -13.04
C ASP A 228 -5.22 -5.92 -14.49
N ALA A 229 -6.07 -5.23 -15.28
CA ALA A 229 -5.72 -4.86 -16.65
C ALA A 229 -4.57 -3.82 -16.67
N ILE A 230 -4.61 -2.82 -15.79
CA ILE A 230 -3.54 -1.82 -15.65
C ILE A 230 -2.22 -2.51 -15.25
N GLU A 231 -2.22 -3.39 -14.24
CA GLU A 231 -1.01 -4.11 -13.81
C GLU A 231 -0.47 -5.01 -14.93
N ARG A 232 -1.31 -5.71 -15.68
CA ARG A 232 -0.88 -6.51 -16.83
C ARG A 232 -0.26 -5.65 -17.93
N ARG A 233 -0.82 -4.46 -18.21
CA ARG A 233 -0.25 -3.52 -19.18
C ARG A 233 1.12 -3.03 -18.72
N LEU A 234 1.25 -2.66 -17.45
CA LEU A 234 2.53 -2.25 -16.87
C LEU A 234 3.56 -3.39 -16.98
N ALA A 235 3.22 -4.60 -16.57
CA ALA A 235 4.11 -5.76 -16.65
C ALA A 235 4.59 -6.03 -18.09
N HIS A 236 3.70 -5.88 -19.08
CA HIS A 236 4.06 -5.99 -20.50
C HIS A 236 5.11 -4.94 -20.90
N HIS A 237 4.90 -3.67 -20.57
CA HIS A 237 5.84 -2.60 -20.92
C HIS A 237 7.17 -2.70 -20.16
N VAL A 238 7.16 -3.18 -18.91
CA VAL A 238 8.39 -3.50 -18.16
C VAL A 238 9.20 -4.59 -18.86
N THR A 239 8.55 -5.63 -19.39
CA THR A 239 9.23 -6.68 -20.17
C THR A 239 9.86 -6.12 -21.44
N VAL A 240 9.15 -5.24 -22.15
CA VAL A 240 9.67 -4.60 -23.38
C VAL A 240 10.83 -3.67 -23.03
N ALA A 241 10.67 -2.81 -22.01
CA ALA A 241 11.71 -1.90 -21.54
C ALA A 241 13.00 -2.63 -21.13
N GLY A 242 12.86 -3.81 -20.58
CA GLY A 242 13.97 -4.63 -20.12
C GLY A 242 14.95 -5.07 -21.21
N ALA A 243 14.53 -5.06 -22.48
CA ALA A 243 15.43 -5.32 -23.62
C ALA A 243 16.54 -4.25 -23.72
N ASN A 244 16.20 -2.99 -23.41
CA ASN A 244 17.13 -1.86 -23.50
C ASN A 244 17.62 -1.38 -22.12
N CYS A 245 16.96 -1.78 -21.04
CA CYS A 245 17.27 -1.41 -19.66
C CYS A 245 17.16 -2.63 -18.73
N PRO A 246 18.19 -3.51 -18.67
CA PRO A 246 18.12 -4.76 -17.90
C PRO A 246 17.85 -4.54 -16.40
N SER A 247 18.23 -3.39 -15.83
CA SER A 247 18.02 -3.09 -14.42
C SER A 247 16.55 -3.03 -14.02
N ILE A 248 15.63 -2.67 -14.94
CA ILE A 248 14.20 -2.63 -14.67
C ILE A 248 13.61 -4.05 -14.51
N GLN A 249 14.17 -5.04 -15.21
CA GLN A 249 13.72 -6.44 -15.10
C GLN A 249 14.08 -7.07 -13.74
N ALA A 250 15.19 -6.62 -13.13
CA ALA A 250 15.59 -7.07 -11.81
C ALA A 250 14.65 -6.60 -10.69
N LYS A 251 13.72 -5.68 -11.00
CA LYS A 251 12.79 -5.08 -10.04
C LYS A 251 11.38 -5.64 -10.21
N SER A 252 10.67 -5.82 -9.09
CA SER A 252 9.23 -6.10 -9.12
C SER A 252 8.48 -4.79 -9.33
N VAL A 253 8.26 -4.41 -10.59
CA VAL A 253 7.61 -3.14 -10.94
C VAL A 253 6.09 -3.31 -10.97
N THR A 254 5.41 -2.53 -10.15
CA THR A 254 3.94 -2.46 -10.02
C THR A 254 3.49 -1.00 -10.08
N MET A 255 2.20 -0.75 -10.18
CA MET A 255 1.68 0.63 -10.07
C MET A 255 2.07 1.29 -8.73
N HIS A 256 2.27 0.49 -7.69
CA HIS A 256 2.78 1.00 -6.41
C HIS A 256 4.25 1.43 -6.52
N THR A 257 5.06 0.73 -7.31
CA THR A 257 6.44 1.14 -7.62
C THR A 257 6.47 2.49 -8.34
N LEU A 258 5.55 2.75 -9.27
CA LEU A 258 5.46 4.07 -9.93
C LEU A 258 5.11 5.19 -8.93
N ARG A 259 4.23 4.91 -7.97
CA ARG A 259 3.95 5.85 -6.88
C ARG A 259 5.17 6.07 -5.98
N HIS A 260 5.94 5.03 -5.67
CA HIS A 260 7.21 5.16 -4.95
C HIS A 260 8.22 5.99 -5.74
N THR A 261 8.27 5.81 -7.06
CA THR A 261 9.10 6.61 -7.95
C THR A 261 8.74 8.09 -7.87
N ALA A 262 7.46 8.44 -7.91
CA ALA A 262 7.00 9.82 -7.71
C ALA A 262 7.49 10.40 -6.37
N ALA A 263 7.34 9.65 -5.28
CA ALA A 263 7.80 10.06 -3.96
C ALA A 263 9.31 10.28 -3.90
N MET A 264 10.08 9.32 -4.45
CA MET A 264 11.55 9.40 -4.45
C MET A 264 12.07 10.54 -5.32
N ARG A 265 11.45 10.80 -6.49
CA ARG A 265 11.82 11.95 -7.33
C ARG A 265 11.60 13.29 -6.60
N LEU A 266 10.49 13.43 -5.86
CA LEU A 266 10.26 14.62 -5.03
C LEU A 266 11.26 14.72 -3.88
N LEU A 267 11.60 13.61 -3.23
CA LEU A 267 12.57 13.57 -2.14
C LEU A 267 13.97 13.93 -2.63
N LEU A 268 14.42 13.34 -3.75
CA LEU A 268 15.72 13.62 -4.36
C LEU A 268 15.84 15.07 -4.86
N ALA A 269 14.72 15.70 -5.27
CA ALA A 269 14.65 17.12 -5.59
C ALA A 269 14.73 18.03 -4.35
N GLY A 270 14.81 17.47 -3.13
CA GLY A 270 15.00 18.23 -1.89
C GLY A 270 13.71 18.68 -1.20
N ASN A 271 12.55 18.14 -1.61
CA ASN A 271 11.30 18.46 -0.94
C ASN A 271 11.20 17.81 0.44
N ASP A 272 10.54 18.50 1.36
CA ASP A 272 10.25 18.00 2.71
C ASP A 272 9.26 16.82 2.67
N VAL A 273 9.44 15.88 3.60
CA VAL A 273 8.58 14.68 3.72
C VAL A 273 7.11 15.03 3.94
N THR A 274 6.83 16.14 4.60
CA THR A 274 5.47 16.63 4.82
C THR A 274 4.82 17.06 3.50
N VAL A 275 5.57 17.73 2.62
CA VAL A 275 5.12 18.09 1.27
C VAL A 275 4.85 16.85 0.43
N ILE A 276 5.72 15.84 0.53
CA ILE A 276 5.55 14.56 -0.18
C ILE A 276 4.31 13.83 0.35
N ALA A 277 4.08 13.81 1.67
CA ALA A 277 2.89 13.22 2.28
C ALA A 277 1.60 13.89 1.77
N LEU A 278 1.60 15.23 1.71
CA LEU A 278 0.49 16.02 1.16
C LEU A 278 0.27 15.72 -0.33
N TRP A 279 1.35 15.67 -1.12
CA TRP A 279 1.31 15.35 -2.54
C TRP A 279 0.69 13.99 -2.81
N LEU A 280 1.11 12.98 -2.07
CA LEU A 280 0.61 11.61 -2.19
C LEU A 280 -0.76 11.39 -1.55
N GLY A 281 -1.23 12.30 -0.68
CA GLY A 281 -2.46 12.15 0.09
C GLY A 281 -2.35 11.10 1.20
N HIS A 282 -1.18 10.99 1.85
CA HIS A 282 -1.03 10.15 3.02
C HIS A 282 -1.72 10.76 4.24
N GLU A 283 -2.51 9.96 4.97
CA GLU A 283 -3.17 10.41 6.20
C GLU A 283 -2.17 10.70 7.33
N GLN A 284 -1.04 9.98 7.33
CA GLN A 284 0.01 10.10 8.33
C GLN A 284 1.35 10.28 7.65
N VAL A 285 2.13 11.27 8.07
CA VAL A 285 3.50 11.51 7.61
C VAL A 285 4.39 10.28 7.83
N ALA A 286 4.13 9.52 8.91
CA ALA A 286 4.83 8.27 9.19
C ALA A 286 4.82 7.26 8.02
N THR A 287 3.77 7.26 7.19
CA THR A 287 3.70 6.43 5.97
C THR A 287 4.72 6.88 4.92
N THR A 288 5.13 8.14 4.95
CA THR A 288 6.10 8.74 4.02
C THR A 288 7.55 8.56 4.51
N ASN A 289 7.76 8.32 5.82
CA ASN A 289 9.10 8.12 6.39
C ASN A 289 9.83 6.91 5.81
N VAL A 290 9.12 5.97 5.21
CA VAL A 290 9.72 4.82 4.52
C VAL A 290 10.69 5.25 3.41
N TYR A 291 10.44 6.39 2.77
CA TYR A 291 11.31 6.93 1.72
C TYR A 291 12.63 7.50 2.25
N LEU A 292 12.66 8.02 3.48
CA LEU A 292 13.90 8.51 4.12
C LEU A 292 14.93 7.40 4.33
N ASN A 293 14.47 6.17 4.53
CA ASN A 293 15.37 5.03 4.71
C ASN A 293 15.93 4.48 3.39
N ALA A 294 15.32 4.82 2.27
CA ALA A 294 15.68 4.32 0.96
C ALA A 294 16.85 5.09 0.31
N ASP A 295 17.14 6.31 0.77
CA ASP A 295 18.12 7.19 0.12
C ASP A 295 19.39 7.41 0.97
N MET A 296 20.46 6.71 0.57
CA MET A 296 21.82 6.93 1.12
C MET A 296 22.42 8.26 0.65
N THR A 297 22.00 8.79 -0.50
CA THR A 297 22.54 10.04 -1.07
C THR A 297 22.18 11.24 -0.21
N GLN A 298 20.95 11.27 0.35
CA GLN A 298 20.56 12.33 1.29
C GLN A 298 21.34 12.25 2.59
N LYS A 299 21.59 11.04 3.11
CA LYS A 299 22.42 10.85 4.30
C LYS A 299 23.85 11.32 4.04
N GLN A 300 24.39 11.00 2.88
CA GLN A 300 25.71 11.47 2.47
C GLN A 300 25.75 13.00 2.35
N ARG A 301 24.80 13.61 1.65
CA ARG A 301 24.69 15.08 1.56
C ARG A 301 24.52 15.76 2.92
N ALA A 302 23.82 15.13 3.86
CA ALA A 302 23.68 15.65 5.22
C ALA A 302 25.02 15.60 5.97
N ILE A 303 25.78 14.51 5.85
CA ILE A 303 27.12 14.35 6.42
C ILE A 303 28.10 15.35 5.78
N ASP A 304 28.07 15.52 4.46
CA ASP A 304 28.96 16.42 3.73
C ASP A 304 28.79 17.91 4.14
N ARG A 305 27.63 18.25 4.71
CA ARG A 305 27.37 19.59 5.30
C ARG A 305 27.90 19.73 6.73
N THR A 306 28.30 18.63 7.38
CA THR A 306 28.84 18.67 8.74
C THR A 306 30.34 18.84 8.70
N LYS A 307 30.91 19.54 9.72
CA LYS A 307 32.34 19.64 9.86
C LYS A 307 32.92 18.26 10.17
N PRO A 308 34.01 17.83 9.50
CA PRO A 308 34.67 16.56 9.84
C PRO A 308 35.06 16.49 11.30
N LEU A 309 34.88 15.34 11.94
CA LEU A 309 35.32 15.10 13.29
C LEU A 309 36.84 15.03 13.32
N ALA A 310 37.49 15.83 14.15
CA ALA A 310 38.96 15.81 14.39
C ALA A 310 39.40 14.65 15.31
N ALA A 311 38.68 13.53 15.30
CA ALA A 311 38.92 12.38 16.14
C ALA A 311 39.88 11.38 15.45
N LYS A 312 40.90 10.91 16.19
CA LYS A 312 41.77 9.81 15.74
C LYS A 312 41.03 8.47 15.99
N PRO A 313 41.14 7.49 15.09
CA PRO A 313 40.59 6.15 15.33
C PRO A 313 41.22 5.54 16.58
N GLY A 314 40.40 5.17 17.54
CA GLY A 314 40.82 4.40 18.73
C GLY A 314 40.38 2.96 18.57
N ARG A 315 41.19 2.01 19.03
CA ARG A 315 40.81 0.60 19.11
C ARG A 315 40.46 0.26 20.57
N TYR A 316 39.20 0.06 20.83
CA TYR A 316 38.76 -0.47 22.11
C TYR A 316 39.18 -1.94 22.25
N ARG A 317 39.69 -2.31 23.41
CA ARG A 317 39.94 -3.70 23.80
C ARG A 317 39.23 -3.92 25.13
N PRO A 318 38.21 -4.80 25.16
CA PRO A 318 37.48 -5.08 26.40
C PRO A 318 38.50 -5.64 27.46
N PRO A 319 38.44 -5.14 28.68
CA PRO A 319 39.35 -5.55 29.74
C PRO A 319 39.00 -6.90 30.37
N ASP A 320 37.84 -7.46 30.01
CA ASP A 320 37.27 -8.67 30.61
C ASP A 320 36.74 -9.62 29.54
N ALA A 321 36.90 -10.95 29.77
CA ALA A 321 36.50 -11.99 28.84
C ALA A 321 34.97 -12.04 28.62
N LEU A 322 34.15 -11.69 29.63
CA LEU A 322 32.69 -11.64 29.52
C LEU A 322 32.27 -10.43 28.64
N LEU A 323 32.93 -9.29 28.80
CA LEU A 323 32.69 -8.12 27.96
C LEU A 323 33.07 -8.40 26.51
N ALA A 324 34.21 -9.09 26.28
CA ALA A 324 34.63 -9.51 24.93
C ALA A 324 33.64 -10.47 24.29
N PHE A 325 33.09 -11.39 25.06
CA PHE A 325 32.04 -12.29 24.60
C PHE A 325 30.75 -11.53 24.24
N LEU A 326 30.30 -10.61 25.10
CA LEU A 326 29.06 -9.82 24.85
C LEU A 326 29.19 -8.90 23.62
N GLU A 327 30.40 -8.41 23.31
CA GLU A 327 30.67 -7.62 22.11
C GLU A 327 30.77 -8.46 20.83
N SER A 328 30.94 -9.79 20.97
CA SER A 328 30.97 -10.73 19.83
C SER A 328 29.59 -11.27 19.43
N LEU A 329 28.56 -11.02 20.24
CA LEU A 329 27.18 -11.40 19.97
C LEU A 329 26.48 -10.40 19.01
#